data_35c2e9afde965ed816326d933e3d11dd
#
_entry.id   35c2e9afde965ed816326d933e3d11dd
#
_cell.length_a   1.000
_cell.length_b   1.000
_cell.length_c   1.000
_cell.angle_alpha   90.00
_cell.angle_beta   90.00
_cell.angle_gamma   90.00
#
_symmetry.space_group_name_H-M   'P 1'
#
loop_
_entity.id
_entity.type
_entity.pdbx_description
1 polymer ?
#
loop_
_entity_poly.entity_id
_entity_poly.type
_entity_poly.pdbx_seq_one_letter_code
_entity_poly.pdbx_strand_id
1 'polypeptide(L)'
;MTTLDLDAVTLAAGGHLPDSDAMCVMEAVAMLAGESWSDHPQCASPVLGAFLRSWNDVLPDDERQQLKQYIARLVGSKGTDAQEAERSWLATDWMVRVQAPAWLRLAGLTEQADVLAGMQPVNRETCPSILPALKAVRSDAD
;
A
#
# COMPACT_ATOMS: atom_id res chain seq x y z
N MET A 1 -6.29 -19.42 22.75
CA MET A 1 -5.93 -18.42 21.72
C MET A 1 -4.47 -18.07 21.95
N THR A 2 -3.59 -18.46 21.05
CA THR A 2 -2.17 -18.06 21.12
C THR A 2 -2.12 -16.60 20.76
N THR A 3 -1.82 -15.74 21.68
CA THR A 3 -1.59 -14.31 21.41
C THR A 3 -0.27 -14.22 20.67
N LEU A 4 -0.28 -13.76 19.41
CA LEU A 4 0.95 -13.51 18.67
C LEU A 4 1.71 -12.38 19.38
N ASP A 5 2.93 -12.69 19.83
CA ASP A 5 3.83 -11.67 20.36
C ASP A 5 4.50 -10.94 19.19
N LEU A 6 4.02 -9.75 18.89
CA LEU A 6 4.52 -8.95 17.77
C LEU A 6 5.97 -8.50 17.98
N ASP A 7 6.45 -8.42 19.22
CA ASP A 7 7.83 -8.06 19.49
C ASP A 7 8.78 -9.21 19.13
N ALA A 8 8.32 -10.45 19.30
CA ALA A 8 9.07 -11.65 18.93
C ALA A 8 9.04 -11.97 17.42
N VAL A 9 8.11 -11.39 16.66
CA VAL A 9 8.02 -11.60 15.21
C VAL A 9 9.14 -10.87 14.48
N THR A 10 9.75 -11.50 13.49
CA THR A 10 10.67 -10.85 12.54
C THR A 10 9.99 -10.78 11.16
N LEU A 11 9.78 -9.56 10.66
CA LEU A 11 9.25 -9.37 9.32
C LEU A 11 10.34 -9.54 8.27
N ALA A 12 10.03 -10.28 7.19
CA ALA A 12 10.92 -10.52 6.07
C ALA A 12 10.22 -10.26 4.73
N ALA A 13 10.98 -10.03 3.66
CA ALA A 13 10.45 -9.80 2.32
C ALA A 13 9.92 -11.09 1.69
N GLY A 14 8.89 -10.96 0.87
CA GLY A 14 8.28 -12.07 0.14
C GLY A 14 7.27 -12.87 0.96
N GLY A 15 6.80 -13.97 0.39
CA GLY A 15 5.89 -14.90 1.05
C GLY A 15 6.64 -16.04 1.72
N HIS A 16 6.09 -16.56 2.81
CA HIS A 16 6.73 -17.56 3.66
C HIS A 16 5.80 -18.76 3.88
N LEU A 17 6.39 -19.87 4.32
CA LEU A 17 5.63 -21.04 4.74
C LEU A 17 5.27 -20.91 6.23
N PRO A 18 4.17 -21.57 6.68
CA PRO A 18 3.72 -21.50 8.07
C PRO A 18 4.76 -21.90 9.13
N ASP A 19 5.71 -22.76 8.75
CA ASP A 19 6.78 -23.28 9.62
C ASP A 19 8.07 -22.45 9.55
N SER A 20 8.05 -21.30 8.85
CA SER A 20 9.18 -20.38 8.79
C SER A 20 9.36 -19.57 10.06
N ASP A 21 10.61 -19.26 10.42
CA ASP A 21 10.92 -18.30 11.48
C ASP A 21 10.66 -16.84 11.09
N ALA A 22 10.33 -16.60 9.82
CA ALA A 22 10.05 -15.30 9.22
C ALA A 22 8.68 -15.27 8.58
N MET A 23 8.09 -14.08 8.51
CA MET A 23 6.80 -13.84 7.87
C MET A 23 6.72 -12.44 7.29
N CYS A 24 5.88 -12.23 6.29
CA CYS A 24 5.56 -10.89 5.84
C CYS A 24 4.52 -10.22 6.76
N VAL A 25 4.36 -8.91 6.64
CA VAL A 25 3.40 -8.15 7.45
C VAL A 25 1.97 -8.69 7.36
N MET A 26 1.54 -9.17 6.19
CA MET A 26 0.17 -9.66 6.00
C MET A 26 -0.05 -11.08 6.52
N GLU A 27 0.98 -11.93 6.49
CA GLU A 27 0.97 -13.23 7.18
C GLU A 27 0.86 -13.05 8.70
N ALA A 28 1.54 -12.04 9.25
CA ALA A 28 1.38 -11.68 10.66
C ALA A 28 -0.05 -11.18 10.98
N VAL A 29 -0.70 -10.45 10.07
CA VAL A 29 -2.12 -10.06 10.21
C VAL A 29 -3.02 -11.29 10.23
N ALA A 30 -2.84 -12.25 9.32
CA ALA A 30 -3.60 -13.49 9.30
C ALA A 30 -3.47 -14.27 10.63
N MET A 31 -2.25 -14.40 11.11
CA MET A 31 -1.98 -15.08 12.39
C MET A 31 -2.63 -14.36 13.58
N LEU A 32 -2.51 -13.03 13.66
CA LEU A 32 -3.12 -12.26 14.74
C LEU A 32 -4.65 -12.35 14.71
N ALA A 33 -5.24 -12.41 13.51
CA ALA A 33 -6.68 -12.58 13.33
C ALA A 33 -7.18 -14.01 13.60
N GLY A 34 -6.29 -14.98 13.76
CA GLY A 34 -6.65 -16.40 13.89
C GLY A 34 -7.15 -17.03 12.59
N GLU A 35 -6.78 -16.46 11.45
CA GLU A 35 -7.06 -17.01 10.13
C GLU A 35 -5.99 -18.03 9.70
N SER A 36 -6.28 -18.77 8.65
CA SER A 36 -5.29 -19.62 7.99
C SER A 36 -4.12 -18.79 7.48
N TRP A 37 -2.91 -19.36 7.50
CA TRP A 37 -1.71 -18.72 6.98
C TRP A 37 -1.91 -18.22 5.56
N SER A 38 -1.76 -16.91 5.36
CA SER A 38 -1.93 -16.27 4.06
C SER A 38 -1.39 -14.84 4.11
N ASP A 39 -0.80 -14.37 3.04
CA ASP A 39 -0.47 -12.96 2.81
C ASP A 39 -1.69 -12.15 2.29
N HIS A 40 -2.86 -12.81 2.17
CA HIS A 40 -4.14 -12.23 1.78
C HIS A 40 -5.24 -12.56 2.82
N PRO A 41 -5.10 -12.12 4.09
CA PRO A 41 -6.09 -12.41 5.12
C PRO A 41 -7.46 -11.83 4.75
N GLN A 42 -8.52 -12.61 5.05
CA GLN A 42 -9.89 -12.23 4.69
C GLN A 42 -10.45 -11.09 5.54
N CYS A 43 -9.90 -10.88 6.73
CA CYS A 43 -10.29 -9.80 7.63
C CYS A 43 -9.73 -8.43 7.24
N ALA A 44 -8.71 -8.38 6.39
CA ALA A 44 -8.04 -7.14 6.03
C ALA A 44 -8.55 -6.58 4.70
N SER A 45 -8.55 -5.25 4.58
CA SER A 45 -8.80 -4.56 3.32
C SER A 45 -7.81 -5.01 2.25
N PRO A 46 -8.25 -5.48 1.08
CA PRO A 46 -7.37 -5.87 -0.01
C PRO A 46 -6.55 -4.70 -0.54
N VAL A 47 -7.06 -3.48 -0.48
CA VAL A 47 -6.34 -2.26 -0.90
C VAL A 47 -5.17 -1.98 0.05
N LEU A 48 -5.42 -1.99 1.36
CA LEU A 48 -4.37 -1.80 2.37
C LEU A 48 -3.37 -2.95 2.36
N GLY A 49 -3.86 -4.18 2.18
CA GLY A 49 -3.01 -5.37 2.08
C GLY A 49 -2.05 -5.32 0.90
N ALA A 50 -2.53 -4.90 -0.27
CA ALA A 50 -1.68 -4.72 -1.45
C ALA A 50 -0.57 -3.69 -1.20
N PHE A 51 -0.91 -2.58 -0.55
CA PHE A 51 0.04 -1.53 -0.20
C PHE A 51 1.13 -2.04 0.76
N LEU A 52 0.71 -2.75 1.82
CA LEU A 52 1.64 -3.24 2.83
C LEU A 52 2.51 -4.39 2.34
N ARG A 53 2.02 -5.26 1.47
CA ARG A 53 2.88 -6.27 0.81
C ARG A 53 3.97 -5.61 -0.01
N SER A 54 3.61 -4.62 -0.82
CA SER A 54 4.60 -3.88 -1.63
C SER A 54 5.65 -3.21 -0.74
N TRP A 55 5.24 -2.56 0.34
CA TRP A 55 6.18 -1.95 1.28
C TRP A 55 7.04 -2.99 2.00
N ASN A 56 6.44 -4.07 2.44
CA ASN A 56 7.16 -5.17 3.08
C ASN A 56 8.32 -5.68 2.22
N ASP A 57 8.11 -5.76 0.91
CA ASP A 57 9.09 -6.36 0.00
C ASP A 57 10.21 -5.40 -0.39
N VAL A 58 9.96 -4.08 -0.44
CA VAL A 58 10.95 -3.09 -0.88
C VAL A 58 11.73 -2.43 0.25
N LEU A 59 11.22 -2.44 1.49
CA LEU A 59 11.92 -1.84 2.63
C LEU A 59 13.16 -2.65 3.02
N PRO A 60 14.24 -1.99 3.44
CA PRO A 60 15.35 -2.64 4.14
C PRO A 60 14.88 -3.38 5.40
N ASP A 61 15.62 -4.40 5.83
CA ASP A 61 15.20 -5.30 6.92
C ASP A 61 14.92 -4.59 8.24
N ASP A 62 15.71 -3.59 8.59
CA ASP A 62 15.53 -2.77 9.79
C ASP A 62 14.30 -1.85 9.68
N GLU A 63 14.10 -1.20 8.54
CA GLU A 63 12.95 -0.34 8.31
C GLU A 63 11.65 -1.14 8.20
N ARG A 64 11.69 -2.34 7.62
CA ARG A 64 10.54 -3.25 7.53
C ARG A 64 9.92 -3.56 8.88
N GLN A 65 10.71 -3.65 9.96
CA GLN A 65 10.19 -3.91 11.29
C GLN A 65 9.23 -2.81 11.78
N GLN A 66 9.31 -1.60 11.23
CA GLN A 66 8.37 -0.52 11.55
C GLN A 66 6.94 -0.83 11.07
N LEU A 67 6.75 -1.74 10.14
CA LEU A 67 5.43 -2.16 9.68
C LEU A 67 4.62 -2.90 10.76
N LYS A 68 5.26 -3.44 11.79
CA LYS A 68 4.61 -4.12 12.92
C LYS A 68 3.52 -3.27 13.57
N GLN A 69 3.70 -1.95 13.62
CA GLN A 69 2.71 -1.03 14.20
C GLN A 69 1.36 -1.03 13.50
N TYR A 70 1.31 -1.51 12.25
CA TYR A 70 0.07 -1.56 11.45
C TYR A 70 -0.68 -2.88 11.59
N ILE A 71 -0.03 -3.97 12.04
CA ILE A 71 -0.59 -5.32 12.04
C ILE A 71 -1.94 -5.37 12.77
N ALA A 72 -1.99 -4.91 14.01
CA ALA A 72 -3.25 -4.92 14.78
C ALA A 72 -4.34 -4.03 14.16
N ARG A 73 -3.96 -2.95 13.49
CA ARG A 73 -4.91 -2.01 12.84
C ARG A 73 -5.52 -2.56 11.56
N LEU A 74 -4.89 -3.57 10.96
CA LEU A 74 -5.36 -4.20 9.74
C LEU A 74 -6.38 -5.30 10.01
N VAL A 75 -6.35 -5.93 11.18
CA VAL A 75 -7.36 -6.89 11.59
C VAL A 75 -8.73 -6.23 11.60
N GLY A 76 -9.68 -6.78 10.85
CA GLY A 76 -11.03 -6.23 10.71
C GLY A 76 -11.13 -4.97 9.85
N SER A 77 -10.08 -4.61 9.10
CA SER A 77 -10.10 -3.43 8.24
C SER A 77 -10.87 -3.61 6.93
N LYS A 78 -11.25 -4.85 6.57
CA LYS A 78 -12.04 -5.11 5.36
C LYS A 78 -13.38 -4.38 5.42
N GLY A 79 -13.65 -3.62 4.38
CA GLY A 79 -14.91 -2.90 4.22
C GLY A 79 -15.86 -3.59 3.23
N THR A 80 -16.95 -2.90 2.90
CA THR A 80 -17.82 -3.27 1.78
C THR A 80 -17.12 -3.01 0.44
N ASP A 81 -17.61 -3.60 -0.64
CA ASP A 81 -17.05 -3.37 -1.99
C ASP A 81 -17.03 -1.87 -2.35
N ALA A 82 -18.04 -1.11 -1.93
CA ALA A 82 -18.07 0.34 -2.13
C ALA A 82 -16.97 1.06 -1.36
N GLN A 83 -16.72 0.67 -0.11
CA GLN A 83 -15.64 1.24 0.70
C GLN A 83 -14.26 0.89 0.15
N GLU A 84 -14.07 -0.35 -0.34
CA GLU A 84 -12.80 -0.74 -0.96
C GLU A 84 -12.57 0.00 -2.28
N ALA A 85 -13.62 0.24 -3.07
CA ALA A 85 -13.54 1.08 -4.26
C ALA A 85 -13.15 2.52 -3.93
N GLU A 86 -13.73 3.11 -2.88
CA GLU A 86 -13.31 4.45 -2.41
C GLU A 86 -11.87 4.49 -1.93
N ARG A 87 -11.42 3.48 -1.17
CA ARG A 87 -10.01 3.36 -0.75
C ARG A 87 -9.06 3.30 -1.95
N SER A 88 -9.45 2.55 -2.99
CA SER A 88 -8.65 2.47 -4.22
C SER A 88 -8.52 3.83 -4.90
N TRP A 89 -9.60 4.62 -4.95
CA TRP A 89 -9.54 5.98 -5.50
C TRP A 89 -8.72 6.93 -4.65
N LEU A 90 -8.84 6.86 -3.33
CA LEU A 90 -8.00 7.67 -2.42
C LEU A 90 -6.51 7.35 -2.58
N ALA A 91 -6.16 6.06 -2.70
CA ALA A 91 -4.78 5.63 -2.95
C ALA A 91 -4.28 6.13 -4.32
N THR A 92 -5.13 6.07 -5.35
CA THR A 92 -4.80 6.56 -6.70
C THR A 92 -4.62 8.08 -6.69
N ASP A 93 -5.50 8.82 -6.04
CA ASP A 93 -5.41 10.28 -5.90
C ASP A 93 -4.11 10.68 -5.20
N TRP A 94 -3.79 10.04 -4.10
CA TRP A 94 -2.54 10.28 -3.37
C TRP A 94 -1.31 9.97 -4.22
N MET A 95 -1.33 8.85 -4.97
CA MET A 95 -0.24 8.48 -5.85
C MET A 95 -0.01 9.55 -6.94
N VAL A 96 -1.09 10.02 -7.58
CA VAL A 96 -1.02 10.98 -8.70
C VAL A 96 -0.67 12.39 -8.22
N ARG A 97 -1.32 12.89 -7.15
CA ARG A 97 -1.21 14.31 -6.76
C ARG A 97 -0.21 14.59 -5.67
N VAL A 98 0.28 13.58 -4.99
CA VAL A 98 1.25 13.73 -3.90
C VAL A 98 2.54 12.98 -4.19
N GLN A 99 2.47 11.68 -4.43
CA GLN A 99 3.67 10.84 -4.50
C GLN A 99 4.44 11.04 -5.81
N ALA A 100 3.75 10.97 -6.96
CA ALA A 100 4.39 11.18 -8.26
C ALA A 100 5.01 12.59 -8.37
N PRO A 101 4.36 13.69 -7.97
CA PRO A 101 4.99 15.00 -7.91
C PRO A 101 6.26 15.06 -7.06
N ALA A 102 6.27 14.37 -5.90
CA ALA A 102 7.47 14.34 -5.06
C ALA A 102 8.65 13.70 -5.78
N TRP A 103 8.41 12.58 -6.48
CA TRP A 103 9.45 11.89 -7.26
C TRP A 103 9.89 12.70 -8.47
N LEU A 104 8.97 13.33 -9.19
CA LEU A 104 9.28 14.19 -10.32
C LEU A 104 10.18 15.37 -9.90
N ARG A 105 9.92 15.98 -8.73
CA ARG A 105 10.77 17.05 -8.20
C ARG A 105 12.18 16.56 -7.88
N LEU A 106 12.32 15.35 -7.34
CA LEU A 106 13.63 14.74 -7.11
C LEU A 106 14.41 14.51 -8.41
N ALA A 107 13.69 14.23 -9.50
CA ALA A 107 14.26 14.07 -10.84
C ALA A 107 14.49 15.41 -11.56
N GLY A 108 14.15 16.56 -10.96
CA GLY A 108 14.29 17.88 -11.57
C GLY A 108 13.14 18.27 -12.51
N LEU A 109 12.09 17.46 -12.60
CA LEU A 109 10.92 17.64 -13.47
C LEU A 109 9.83 18.46 -12.75
N THR A 110 10.17 19.70 -12.36
CA THR A 110 9.31 20.51 -11.49
C THR A 110 8.00 20.94 -12.16
N GLU A 111 8.03 21.28 -13.47
CA GLU A 111 6.83 21.68 -14.21
C GLU A 111 5.82 20.52 -14.28
N GLN A 112 6.29 19.31 -14.58
CA GLN A 112 5.47 18.11 -14.62
C GLN A 112 4.90 17.76 -13.22
N ALA A 113 5.71 17.97 -12.17
CA ALA A 113 5.26 17.80 -10.80
C ALA A 113 4.13 18.76 -10.44
N ASP A 114 4.25 20.03 -10.83
CA ASP A 114 3.24 21.04 -10.55
C ASP A 114 1.94 20.80 -11.31
N VAL A 115 2.01 20.29 -12.55
CA VAL A 115 0.83 19.82 -13.30
C VAL A 115 0.07 18.76 -12.53
N LEU A 116 0.75 17.70 -12.04
CA LEU A 116 0.10 16.62 -11.30
C LEU A 116 -0.44 17.09 -9.94
N ALA A 117 0.35 17.86 -9.19
CA ALA A 117 -0.06 18.36 -7.88
C ALA A 117 -1.26 19.30 -7.95
N GLY A 118 -1.41 20.05 -9.05
CA GLY A 118 -2.51 20.99 -9.29
C GLY A 118 -3.78 20.38 -9.88
N MET A 119 -3.77 19.08 -10.19
CA MET A 119 -4.96 18.41 -10.73
C MET A 119 -6.13 18.41 -9.72
N GLN A 120 -7.36 18.36 -10.25
CA GLN A 120 -8.52 18.06 -9.42
C GLN A 120 -8.40 16.65 -8.80
N PRO A 121 -9.11 16.38 -7.68
CA PRO A 121 -9.08 15.07 -7.05
C PRO A 121 -9.39 13.94 -8.03
N VAL A 122 -8.57 12.88 -7.98
CA VAL A 122 -8.69 11.72 -8.86
C VAL A 122 -9.71 10.76 -8.29
N ASN A 123 -10.79 10.55 -9.01
CA ASN A 123 -11.85 9.62 -8.67
C ASN A 123 -12.47 9.03 -9.94
N ARG A 124 -13.52 8.21 -9.78
CA ARG A 124 -14.19 7.56 -10.91
C ARG A 124 -14.71 8.57 -11.95
N GLU A 125 -15.20 9.73 -11.51
CA GLU A 125 -15.82 10.74 -12.38
C GLU A 125 -14.76 11.57 -13.11
N THR A 126 -13.70 11.95 -12.39
CA THR A 126 -12.65 12.85 -12.91
C THR A 126 -11.56 12.11 -13.69
N CYS A 127 -11.33 10.83 -13.42
CA CYS A 127 -10.27 10.04 -14.04
C CYS A 127 -10.23 10.13 -15.57
N PRO A 128 -11.35 10.00 -16.31
CA PRO A 128 -11.32 10.10 -17.76
C PRO A 128 -10.79 11.45 -18.29
N SER A 129 -11.08 12.54 -17.57
CA SER A 129 -10.69 13.90 -17.98
C SER A 129 -9.21 14.20 -17.70
N ILE A 130 -8.59 13.51 -16.75
CA ILE A 130 -7.17 13.74 -16.38
C ILE A 130 -6.19 12.82 -17.11
N LEU A 131 -6.66 11.72 -17.72
CA LEU A 131 -5.81 10.78 -18.45
C LEU A 131 -4.92 11.42 -19.52
N PRO A 132 -5.40 12.39 -20.34
CA PRO A 132 -4.54 13.05 -21.32
C PRO A 132 -3.35 13.78 -20.69
N ALA A 133 -3.57 14.47 -19.57
CA ALA A 133 -2.50 15.18 -18.86
C ALA A 133 -1.50 14.22 -18.22
N LEU A 134 -1.96 13.09 -17.65
CA LEU A 134 -1.07 12.03 -17.14
C LEU A 134 -0.18 11.45 -18.25
N LYS A 135 -0.75 11.21 -19.43
CA LYS A 135 0.02 10.72 -20.60
C LYS A 135 1.06 11.73 -21.07
N ALA A 136 0.71 13.02 -21.09
CA ALA A 136 1.64 14.09 -21.46
C ALA A 136 2.81 14.15 -20.47
N VAL A 137 2.54 14.19 -19.18
CA VAL A 137 3.59 14.20 -18.13
C VAL A 137 4.52 12.98 -18.26
N ARG A 138 3.96 11.79 -18.53
CA ARG A 138 4.78 10.58 -18.72
C ARG A 138 5.68 10.71 -19.95
N SER A 139 5.14 11.20 -21.06
CA SER A 139 5.91 11.39 -22.30
C SER A 139 7.04 12.40 -22.15
N ASP A 140 6.85 13.42 -21.30
CA ASP A 140 7.87 14.44 -21.04
C ASP A 140 8.96 13.95 -20.05
N ALA A 141 8.68 12.87 -19.33
CA ALA A 141 9.59 12.28 -18.35
C ALA A 141 10.46 11.13 -18.92
N ASP A 142 10.12 10.59 -20.09
CA ASP A 142 10.87 9.56 -20.82
C ASP A 142 11.99 10.19 -21.67
#